data_733442ea0298c941ec93eee191da8753
#
_entry.id   733442ea0298c941ec93eee191da8753
#
_cell.length_a   1.000
_cell.length_b   1.000
_cell.length_c   1.000
_cell.angle_alpha   90.00
_cell.angle_beta   90.00
_cell.angle_gamma   90.00
#
_symmetry.space_group_name_H-M   'P 1'
#
loop_
_entity.id
_entity.type
_entity.pdbx_description
1 polymer ?
#
loop_
_entity_poly.entity_id
_entity_poly.type
_entity_poly.pdbx_seq_one_letter_code
_entity_poly.pdbx_strand_id
1 'polypeptide(L)'
;MLTFILLCLLVGAIVGFLAGLFGIGGGLVIVPTLVYLLPMMGIPDQMLMSTALGTSFATIVITGFSSAQRHHKLGNIVWSAVKVLAPVMMITVFISGLFIGKLDRDVSAKIFACLVVYLAAKMVISIKKNTVNAKPLTTQSSIIGGILIGMASSAAGIGGGGFIVPFLNSHGIDMKKSIGSSSFCGALLGLSGMLSFMVSGWGNPSMPDYSLGYVYLPAVLGITGTSFFTSKLGATATSKLPVPTLKKGFALLLIAIAVDMFMK
;
A
#
# COMPACT_ATOMS: atom_id res chain seq x y z
N MET A 1 -16.44 -16.35 -12.32
CA MET A 1 -15.09 -15.96 -12.81
C MET A 1 -15.09 -14.69 -13.65
N LEU A 2 -15.87 -14.62 -14.78
CA LEU A 2 -15.85 -13.42 -15.66
C LEU A 2 -16.23 -12.13 -14.91
N THR A 3 -17.34 -12.11 -14.18
CA THR A 3 -17.78 -10.96 -13.37
C THR A 3 -16.72 -10.51 -12.37
N PHE A 4 -16.08 -11.47 -11.70
CA PHE A 4 -15.00 -11.20 -10.74
C PHE A 4 -13.82 -10.48 -11.44
N ILE A 5 -13.39 -10.98 -12.60
CA ILE A 5 -12.29 -10.37 -13.37
C ILE A 5 -12.66 -8.96 -13.83
N LEU A 6 -13.89 -8.75 -14.35
CA LEU A 6 -14.36 -7.42 -14.75
C LEU A 6 -14.35 -6.41 -13.57
N LEU A 7 -14.79 -6.84 -12.40
CA LEU A 7 -14.72 -6.02 -11.18
C LEU A 7 -13.27 -5.73 -10.79
N CYS A 8 -12.38 -6.71 -10.86
CA CYS A 8 -10.95 -6.52 -10.59
C CYS A 8 -10.31 -5.53 -11.58
N LEU A 9 -10.67 -5.58 -12.87
CA LEU A 9 -10.18 -4.62 -13.87
C LEU A 9 -10.66 -3.19 -13.55
N LEU A 10 -11.94 -3.03 -13.20
CA LEU A 10 -12.51 -1.72 -12.83
C LEU A 10 -11.80 -1.15 -11.58
N VAL A 11 -11.68 -1.97 -10.54
CA VAL A 11 -10.96 -1.62 -9.31
C VAL A 11 -9.51 -1.27 -9.62
N GLY A 12 -8.84 -2.07 -10.44
CA GLY A 12 -7.47 -1.83 -10.86
C GLY A 12 -7.28 -0.47 -11.56
N ALA A 13 -8.24 -0.05 -12.40
CA ALA A 13 -8.19 1.24 -13.07
C ALA A 13 -8.21 2.41 -12.07
N ILE A 14 -9.13 2.36 -11.09
CA ILE A 14 -9.27 3.40 -10.04
C ILE A 14 -8.06 3.38 -9.10
N VAL A 15 -7.74 2.20 -8.59
CA VAL A 15 -6.66 2.02 -7.60
C VAL A 15 -5.31 2.36 -8.20
N GLY A 16 -5.05 1.96 -9.44
CA GLY A 16 -3.80 2.31 -10.12
C GLY A 16 -3.60 3.81 -10.21
N PHE A 17 -4.63 4.56 -10.64
CA PHE A 17 -4.57 6.02 -10.68
C PHE A 17 -4.28 6.64 -9.30
N LEU A 18 -4.99 6.21 -8.26
CA LEU A 18 -4.79 6.67 -6.87
C LEU A 18 -3.41 6.29 -6.34
N ALA A 19 -2.94 5.08 -6.66
CA ALA A 19 -1.61 4.61 -6.28
C ALA A 19 -0.50 5.48 -6.88
N GLY A 20 -0.61 5.83 -8.14
CA GLY A 20 0.31 6.74 -8.81
C GLY A 20 0.23 8.16 -8.27
N LEU A 21 -0.99 8.65 -8.01
CA LEU A 21 -1.24 10.02 -7.56
C LEU A 21 -0.69 10.28 -6.14
N PHE A 22 -0.86 9.33 -5.24
CA PHE A 22 -0.51 9.49 -3.82
C PHE A 22 0.72 8.68 -3.38
N GLY A 23 1.26 7.82 -4.24
CA GLY A 23 2.41 6.97 -3.91
C GLY A 23 2.12 5.88 -2.89
N ILE A 24 0.85 5.48 -2.73
CA ILE A 24 0.40 4.51 -1.71
C ILE A 24 0.44 3.06 -2.17
N GLY A 25 0.79 2.80 -3.42
CA GLY A 25 0.77 1.46 -4.00
C GLY A 25 -0.63 0.86 -4.20
N GLY A 26 -1.69 1.53 -3.72
CA GLY A 26 -3.09 1.13 -3.88
C GLY A 26 -3.66 0.24 -2.77
N GLY A 27 -2.84 -0.34 -1.90
CA GLY A 27 -3.25 -1.34 -0.90
C GLY A 27 -4.39 -0.88 0.02
N LEU A 28 -4.44 0.41 0.36
CA LEU A 28 -5.52 0.99 1.17
C LEU A 28 -6.93 0.77 0.58
N VAL A 29 -7.05 0.72 -0.73
CA VAL A 29 -8.32 0.49 -1.43
C VAL A 29 -8.46 -0.97 -1.84
N ILE A 30 -7.33 -1.62 -2.22
CA ILE A 30 -7.32 -3.02 -2.66
C ILE A 30 -7.78 -3.96 -1.55
N VAL A 31 -7.25 -3.81 -0.32
CA VAL A 31 -7.55 -4.73 0.79
C VAL A 31 -9.05 -4.74 1.11
N PRO A 32 -9.72 -3.61 1.41
CA PRO A 32 -11.16 -3.62 1.63
C PRO A 32 -11.95 -4.21 0.45
N THR A 33 -11.57 -3.83 -0.78
CA THR A 33 -12.26 -4.33 -1.98
C THR A 33 -12.10 -5.84 -2.13
N LEU A 34 -10.93 -6.40 -1.87
CA LEU A 34 -10.69 -7.84 -1.93
C LEU A 34 -11.47 -8.59 -0.86
N VAL A 35 -11.61 -8.03 0.35
CA VAL A 35 -12.44 -8.62 1.41
C VAL A 35 -13.90 -8.82 0.94
N TYR A 36 -14.41 -7.96 0.03
CA TYR A 36 -15.75 -8.15 -0.57
C TYR A 36 -15.76 -9.12 -1.77
N LEU A 37 -14.70 -9.10 -2.57
CA LEU A 37 -14.70 -9.85 -3.83
C LEU A 37 -14.24 -11.30 -3.66
N LEU A 38 -13.31 -11.59 -2.74
CA LEU A 38 -12.73 -12.93 -2.56
C LEU A 38 -13.74 -14.01 -2.11
N PRO A 39 -14.78 -13.72 -1.30
CA PRO A 39 -15.82 -14.69 -1.00
C PRO A 39 -16.54 -15.23 -2.23
N MET A 40 -16.67 -14.45 -3.32
CA MET A 40 -17.24 -14.89 -4.59
C MET A 40 -16.44 -16.03 -5.24
N MET A 41 -15.19 -16.21 -4.82
CA MET A 41 -14.27 -17.22 -5.36
C MET A 41 -14.05 -18.41 -4.42
N GLY A 42 -14.86 -18.51 -3.36
CA GLY A 42 -14.83 -19.62 -2.40
C GLY A 42 -13.68 -19.56 -1.40
N ILE A 43 -13.07 -18.39 -1.20
CA ILE A 43 -12.03 -18.23 -0.17
C ILE A 43 -12.67 -18.27 1.21
N PRO A 44 -12.22 -19.18 2.12
CA PRO A 44 -12.80 -19.32 3.45
C PRO A 44 -12.65 -18.04 4.28
N ASP A 45 -13.67 -17.75 5.09
CA ASP A 45 -13.73 -16.55 5.92
C ASP A 45 -12.49 -16.37 6.80
N GLN A 46 -11.97 -17.45 7.38
CA GLN A 46 -10.79 -17.41 8.24
C GLN A 46 -9.52 -16.93 7.52
N MET A 47 -9.41 -17.16 6.20
CA MET A 47 -8.25 -16.81 5.38
C MET A 47 -8.45 -15.55 4.57
N LEU A 48 -9.64 -14.96 4.64
CA LEU A 48 -10.06 -13.84 3.82
C LEU A 48 -9.12 -12.64 3.97
N MET A 49 -8.82 -12.25 5.21
CA MET A 49 -7.96 -11.09 5.47
C MET A 49 -6.52 -11.35 5.04
N SER A 50 -5.94 -12.51 5.37
CA SER A 50 -4.58 -12.87 4.97
C SER A 50 -4.44 -12.94 3.45
N THR A 51 -5.45 -13.48 2.75
CA THR A 51 -5.46 -13.52 1.27
C THR A 51 -5.63 -12.12 0.66
N ALA A 52 -6.45 -11.26 1.25
CA ALA A 52 -6.58 -9.88 0.79
C ALA A 52 -5.28 -9.10 0.95
N LEU A 53 -4.58 -9.26 2.10
CA LEU A 53 -3.27 -8.64 2.36
C LEU A 53 -2.20 -9.14 1.38
N GLY A 54 -2.04 -10.45 1.25
CA GLY A 54 -1.05 -11.06 0.35
C GLY A 54 -1.28 -10.69 -1.12
N THR A 55 -2.52 -10.77 -1.58
CA THR A 55 -2.92 -10.38 -2.95
C THR A 55 -2.71 -8.87 -3.17
N SER A 56 -2.99 -8.04 -2.17
CA SER A 56 -2.69 -6.61 -2.22
C SER A 56 -1.20 -6.34 -2.42
N PHE A 57 -0.33 -6.98 -1.65
CA PHE A 57 1.12 -6.84 -1.83
C PHE A 57 1.58 -7.25 -3.22
N ALA A 58 1.05 -8.35 -3.78
CA ALA A 58 1.38 -8.78 -5.14
C ALA A 58 0.97 -7.74 -6.20
N THR A 59 -0.21 -7.13 -6.06
CA THR A 59 -0.64 -6.06 -6.97
C THR A 59 0.21 -4.80 -6.82
N ILE A 60 0.64 -4.47 -5.60
CA ILE A 60 1.49 -3.31 -5.30
C ILE A 60 2.87 -3.44 -5.96
N VAL A 61 3.43 -4.64 -6.11
CA VAL A 61 4.68 -4.84 -6.86
C VAL A 61 4.56 -4.21 -8.24
N ILE A 62 3.57 -4.62 -9.00
CA ILE A 62 3.40 -4.19 -10.40
C ILE A 62 3.00 -2.71 -10.49
N THR A 63 1.99 -2.31 -9.71
CA THR A 63 1.47 -0.95 -9.68
C THR A 63 2.52 0.05 -9.16
N GLY A 64 3.24 -0.33 -8.11
CA GLY A 64 4.30 0.47 -7.50
C GLY A 64 5.49 0.66 -8.42
N PHE A 65 5.99 -0.38 -9.08
CA PHE A 65 7.07 -0.25 -10.06
C PHE A 65 6.65 0.60 -11.26
N SER A 66 5.43 0.40 -11.77
CA SER A 66 4.90 1.23 -12.87
C SER A 66 4.85 2.72 -12.50
N SER A 67 4.35 3.04 -11.29
CA SER A 67 4.32 4.39 -10.74
C SER A 67 5.73 4.93 -10.50
N ALA A 68 6.61 4.14 -9.87
CA ALA A 68 7.98 4.51 -9.56
C ALA A 68 8.79 4.83 -10.83
N GLN A 69 8.60 4.05 -11.90
CA GLN A 69 9.25 4.31 -13.19
C GLN A 69 8.87 5.69 -13.74
N ARG A 70 7.60 6.08 -13.60
CA ARG A 70 7.14 7.41 -14.03
C ARG A 70 7.69 8.52 -13.14
N HIS A 71 7.64 8.35 -11.81
CA HIS A 71 8.21 9.29 -10.86
C HIS A 71 9.73 9.45 -11.01
N HIS A 72 10.43 8.37 -11.34
CA HIS A 72 11.87 8.43 -11.64
C HIS A 72 12.16 9.33 -12.84
N LYS A 73 11.41 9.16 -13.95
CA LYS A 73 11.52 10.02 -15.13
C LYS A 73 11.19 11.49 -14.86
N LEU A 74 10.39 11.77 -13.83
CA LEU A 74 10.01 13.12 -13.39
C LEU A 74 10.96 13.71 -12.34
N GLY A 75 12.03 12.99 -11.96
CA GLY A 75 12.99 13.44 -10.94
C GLY A 75 12.45 13.48 -9.51
N ASN A 76 11.36 12.76 -9.23
CA ASN A 76 10.67 12.76 -7.94
C ASN A 76 11.16 11.71 -6.95
N ILE A 77 12.30 11.06 -7.15
CA ILE A 77 12.84 10.05 -6.23
C ILE A 77 14.05 10.60 -5.49
N VAL A 78 14.01 10.57 -4.16
CA VAL A 78 15.13 10.92 -3.27
C VAL A 78 15.90 9.65 -2.93
N TRP A 79 16.88 9.31 -3.75
CA TRP A 79 17.63 8.08 -3.62
C TRP A 79 18.38 7.93 -2.29
N SER A 80 18.84 9.04 -1.69
CA SER A 80 19.50 9.03 -0.38
C SER A 80 18.57 8.50 0.73
N ALA A 81 17.29 8.85 0.69
CA ALA A 81 16.29 8.34 1.63
C ALA A 81 15.93 6.88 1.33
N VAL A 82 15.74 6.54 0.06
CA VAL A 82 15.34 5.20 -0.40
C VAL A 82 16.38 4.14 -0.03
N LYS A 83 17.68 4.43 -0.22
CA LYS A 83 18.78 3.49 0.05
C LYS A 83 18.81 2.98 1.51
N VAL A 84 18.35 3.77 2.46
CA VAL A 84 18.32 3.37 3.88
C VAL A 84 16.96 2.81 4.27
N LEU A 85 15.88 3.49 3.88
CA LEU A 85 14.52 3.09 4.26
C LEU A 85 14.09 1.75 3.64
N ALA A 86 14.34 1.55 2.34
CA ALA A 86 13.79 0.39 1.64
C ALA A 86 14.32 -0.95 2.18
N PRO A 87 15.63 -1.17 2.38
CA PRO A 87 16.12 -2.44 2.93
C PRO A 87 15.57 -2.74 4.32
N VAL A 88 15.54 -1.74 5.21
CA VAL A 88 15.02 -1.90 6.58
C VAL A 88 13.54 -2.29 6.55
N MET A 89 12.74 -1.58 5.74
CA MET A 89 11.32 -1.87 5.60
C MET A 89 11.08 -3.25 4.98
N MET A 90 11.84 -3.65 3.95
CA MET A 90 11.71 -4.96 3.32
C MET A 90 11.92 -6.09 4.33
N ILE A 91 13.00 -6.04 5.12
CA ILE A 91 13.30 -7.04 6.15
C ILE A 91 12.16 -7.07 7.18
N THR A 92 11.73 -5.89 7.64
CA THR A 92 10.67 -5.78 8.65
C THR A 92 9.33 -6.31 8.12
N VAL A 93 8.94 -5.96 6.88
CA VAL A 93 7.70 -6.45 6.26
C VAL A 93 7.74 -7.96 6.09
N PHE A 94 8.89 -8.52 5.67
CA PHE A 94 9.02 -9.96 5.50
C PHE A 94 8.82 -10.69 6.84
N ILE A 95 9.54 -10.29 7.86
CA ILE A 95 9.47 -10.93 9.18
C ILE A 95 8.08 -10.75 9.80
N SER A 96 7.55 -9.52 9.86
CA SER A 96 6.25 -9.26 10.47
C SER A 96 5.09 -9.88 9.68
N GLY A 97 5.19 -9.94 8.35
CA GLY A 97 4.18 -10.56 7.50
C GLY A 97 4.03 -12.07 7.72
N LEU A 98 5.12 -12.78 8.07
CA LEU A 98 5.06 -14.20 8.44
C LEU A 98 4.18 -14.45 9.69
N PHE A 99 4.17 -13.52 10.63
CA PHE A 99 3.32 -13.59 11.83
C PHE A 99 1.90 -13.11 11.53
N ILE A 100 1.75 -12.00 10.82
CA ILE A 100 0.45 -11.40 10.50
C ILE A 100 -0.39 -12.32 9.61
N GLY A 101 0.24 -13.03 8.67
CA GLY A 101 -0.44 -14.01 7.82
C GLY A 101 -1.09 -15.17 8.57
N LYS A 102 -0.71 -15.39 9.84
CA LYS A 102 -1.25 -16.41 10.73
C LYS A 102 -2.28 -15.89 11.74
N LEU A 103 -2.52 -14.57 11.76
CA LEU A 103 -3.50 -13.98 12.67
C LEU A 103 -4.94 -14.29 12.23
N ASP A 104 -5.82 -14.39 13.22
CA ASP A 104 -7.26 -14.51 12.99
C ASP A 104 -7.79 -13.30 12.20
N ARG A 105 -8.84 -13.55 11.40
CA ARG A 105 -9.49 -12.52 10.58
C ARG A 105 -9.86 -11.27 11.36
N ASP A 106 -10.53 -11.45 12.50
CA ASP A 106 -11.06 -10.33 13.31
C ASP A 106 -9.94 -9.48 13.91
N VAL A 107 -8.85 -10.11 14.34
CA VAL A 107 -7.66 -9.41 14.83
C VAL A 107 -7.01 -8.59 13.72
N SER A 108 -6.79 -9.20 12.56
CA SER A 108 -6.19 -8.54 11.40
C SER A 108 -7.06 -7.39 10.89
N ALA A 109 -8.39 -7.56 10.83
CA ALA A 109 -9.32 -6.53 10.42
C ALA A 109 -9.33 -5.32 11.38
N LYS A 110 -9.33 -5.58 12.70
CA LYS A 110 -9.24 -4.52 13.72
C LYS A 110 -7.94 -3.74 13.64
N ILE A 111 -6.80 -4.44 13.48
CA ILE A 111 -5.49 -3.80 13.29
C ILE A 111 -5.50 -2.92 12.03
N PHE A 112 -6.00 -3.44 10.91
CA PHE A 112 -6.14 -2.69 9.68
C PHE A 112 -6.98 -1.41 9.87
N ALA A 113 -8.17 -1.52 10.47
CA ALA A 113 -9.06 -0.40 10.73
C ALA A 113 -8.39 0.67 11.61
N CYS A 114 -7.74 0.28 12.71
CA CYS A 114 -7.01 1.19 13.59
C CYS A 114 -5.88 1.94 12.84
N LEU A 115 -5.14 1.24 11.98
CA LEU A 115 -4.06 1.84 11.20
C LEU A 115 -4.59 2.83 10.17
N VAL A 116 -5.70 2.53 9.49
CA VAL A 116 -6.33 3.45 8.52
C VAL A 116 -6.81 4.71 9.22
N VAL A 117 -7.46 4.59 10.37
CA VAL A 117 -7.92 5.74 11.19
C VAL A 117 -6.74 6.58 11.64
N TYR A 118 -5.68 5.94 12.14
CA TYR A 118 -4.45 6.65 12.53
C TYR A 118 -3.86 7.44 11.35
N LEU A 119 -3.80 6.82 10.15
CA LEU A 119 -3.31 7.50 8.95
C LEU A 119 -4.20 8.69 8.56
N ALA A 120 -5.53 8.52 8.60
CA ALA A 120 -6.47 9.58 8.30
C ALA A 120 -6.29 10.77 9.26
N ALA A 121 -6.24 10.51 10.57
CA ALA A 121 -6.02 11.53 11.58
C ALA A 121 -4.68 12.27 11.39
N LYS A 122 -3.59 11.51 11.20
CA LYS A 122 -2.26 12.08 10.96
C LYS A 122 -2.21 12.95 9.70
N MET A 123 -2.89 12.53 8.64
CA MET A 123 -2.92 13.27 7.38
C MET A 123 -3.70 14.58 7.52
N VAL A 124 -4.85 14.57 8.19
CA VAL A 124 -5.65 15.78 8.48
C VAL A 124 -4.84 16.79 9.30
N ILE A 125 -4.14 16.32 10.34
CA ILE A 125 -3.27 17.18 11.15
C ILE A 125 -2.13 17.77 10.30
N SER A 126 -1.56 16.99 9.37
CA SER A 126 -0.48 17.43 8.48
C SER A 126 -0.90 18.55 7.51
N ILE A 127 -2.20 18.66 7.17
CA ILE A 127 -2.69 19.76 6.32
C ILE A 127 -2.49 21.12 6.99
N LYS A 128 -2.67 21.18 8.31
CA LYS A 128 -2.60 22.42 9.11
C LYS A 128 -1.17 22.82 9.49
N LYS A 129 -0.22 21.89 9.45
CA LYS A 129 1.19 22.17 9.81
C LYS A 129 2.00 22.60 8.60
N ASN A 130 2.44 23.86 8.59
CA ASN A 130 3.55 24.28 7.74
C ASN A 130 4.85 23.66 8.30
N THR A 131 5.58 22.95 7.45
CA THR A 131 6.83 22.24 7.80
C THR A 131 8.05 23.19 7.97
N VAL A 132 7.86 24.33 8.63
CA VAL A 132 8.91 25.36 8.76
C VAL A 132 10.10 24.91 9.63
N ASN A 133 9.90 23.90 10.51
CA ASN A 133 10.94 23.38 11.42
C ASN A 133 11.11 21.86 11.30
N ALA A 134 11.26 21.36 10.07
CA ALA A 134 11.48 19.94 9.86
C ALA A 134 12.88 19.52 10.32
N LYS A 135 12.98 18.49 11.15
CA LYS A 135 14.27 17.86 11.48
C LYS A 135 14.83 17.16 10.25
N PRO A 136 16.13 17.29 9.95
CA PRO A 136 16.73 16.59 8.79
C PRO A 136 16.57 15.06 8.93
N LEU A 137 16.44 14.39 7.81
CA LEU A 137 16.37 12.93 7.78
C LEU A 137 17.75 12.35 8.10
N THR A 138 17.87 11.71 9.26
CA THR A 138 19.10 11.02 9.69
C THR A 138 19.00 9.52 9.39
N THR A 139 20.15 8.83 9.33
CA THR A 139 20.18 7.37 9.19
C THR A 139 19.43 6.67 10.31
N GLN A 140 19.60 7.16 11.56
CA GLN A 140 18.91 6.59 12.72
C GLN A 140 17.39 6.78 12.63
N SER A 141 16.91 7.97 12.28
CA SER A 141 15.46 8.20 12.08
C SER A 141 14.90 7.36 10.93
N SER A 142 15.69 7.12 9.88
CA SER A 142 15.31 6.25 8.77
C SER A 142 15.22 4.78 9.17
N ILE A 143 16.12 4.28 10.02
CA ILE A 143 16.07 2.90 10.51
C ILE A 143 14.84 2.71 11.41
N ILE A 144 14.67 3.56 12.42
CA ILE A 144 13.52 3.47 13.35
C ILE A 144 12.20 3.64 12.57
N GLY A 145 12.13 4.66 11.71
CA GLY A 145 10.98 4.90 10.85
C GLY A 145 10.70 3.71 9.92
N GLY A 146 11.74 3.13 9.35
CA GLY A 146 11.65 1.96 8.48
C GLY A 146 11.06 0.74 9.20
N ILE A 147 11.49 0.46 10.44
CA ILE A 147 10.94 -0.63 11.25
C ILE A 147 9.45 -0.37 11.54
N LEU A 148 9.09 0.79 12.07
CA LEU A 148 7.71 1.11 12.41
C LEU A 148 6.79 1.11 11.18
N ILE A 149 7.26 1.68 10.06
CA ILE A 149 6.52 1.69 8.79
C ILE A 149 6.38 0.27 8.24
N GLY A 150 7.43 -0.54 8.31
CA GLY A 150 7.40 -1.92 7.84
C GLY A 150 6.39 -2.77 8.61
N MET A 151 6.39 -2.70 9.94
CA MET A 151 5.42 -3.39 10.80
C MET A 151 3.99 -2.95 10.50
N ALA A 152 3.73 -1.65 10.45
CA ALA A 152 2.40 -1.13 10.14
C ALA A 152 1.95 -1.48 8.71
N SER A 153 2.87 -1.47 7.74
CA SER A 153 2.58 -1.81 6.35
C SER A 153 2.23 -3.27 6.17
N SER A 154 2.90 -4.19 6.88
CA SER A 154 2.59 -5.63 6.81
C SER A 154 1.19 -5.93 7.33
N ALA A 155 0.79 -5.26 8.42
CA ALA A 155 -0.53 -5.44 9.03
C ALA A 155 -1.68 -4.80 8.21
N ALA A 156 -1.36 -3.76 7.45
CA ALA A 156 -2.35 -3.06 6.64
C ALA A 156 -2.37 -3.51 5.16
N GLY A 157 -1.45 -4.39 4.72
CA GLY A 157 -1.38 -4.80 3.30
C GLY A 157 -1.12 -3.62 2.35
N ILE A 158 -0.42 -2.60 2.84
CA ILE A 158 -0.18 -1.35 2.13
C ILE A 158 1.29 -1.30 1.75
N GLY A 159 1.61 -0.87 0.54
CA GLY A 159 2.99 -0.64 0.09
C GLY A 159 3.72 0.50 0.82
N GLY A 160 3.37 0.73 2.09
CA GLY A 160 4.00 1.73 2.94
C GLY A 160 3.65 3.19 2.61
N GLY A 161 3.03 3.47 1.47
CA GLY A 161 2.83 4.83 0.98
C GLY A 161 2.08 5.75 1.92
N GLY A 162 1.06 5.22 2.58
CA GLY A 162 0.32 5.95 3.60
C GLY A 162 1.18 6.42 4.77
N PHE A 163 2.24 5.71 5.08
CA PHE A 163 3.17 6.01 6.17
C PHE A 163 4.44 6.72 5.69
N ILE A 164 5.02 6.29 4.54
CA ILE A 164 6.27 6.83 4.00
C ILE A 164 6.11 8.29 3.57
N VAL A 165 5.02 8.63 2.87
CA VAL A 165 4.78 10.00 2.41
C VAL A 165 4.75 11.00 3.56
N PRO A 166 3.91 10.84 4.61
CA PRO A 166 3.92 11.76 5.74
C PRO A 166 5.23 11.70 6.54
N PHE A 167 5.91 10.54 6.61
CA PHE A 167 7.20 10.42 7.26
C PHE A 167 8.27 11.26 6.55
N LEU A 168 8.45 11.13 5.26
CA LEU A 168 9.42 11.90 4.48
C LEU A 168 9.09 13.41 4.48
N ASN A 169 7.79 13.74 4.33
CA ASN A 169 7.35 15.12 4.35
C ASN A 169 7.58 15.79 5.73
N SER A 170 7.45 15.06 6.85
CA SER A 170 7.77 15.58 8.18
C SER A 170 9.26 15.82 8.40
N HIS A 171 10.14 15.22 7.58
CA HIS A 171 11.58 15.45 7.58
C HIS A 171 12.02 16.48 6.52
N GLY A 172 11.10 17.31 6.00
CA GLY A 172 11.40 18.41 5.08
C GLY A 172 11.53 18.02 3.62
N ILE A 173 11.27 16.75 3.26
CA ILE A 173 11.25 16.33 1.87
C ILE A 173 9.95 16.82 1.21
N ASP A 174 10.07 17.47 0.06
CA ASP A 174 8.92 17.95 -0.72
C ASP A 174 7.89 16.85 -0.97
N MET A 175 6.61 17.22 -0.98
CA MET A 175 5.49 16.27 -1.10
C MET A 175 5.58 15.42 -2.36
N LYS A 176 5.93 16.01 -3.52
CA LYS A 176 6.04 15.28 -4.80
C LYS A 176 7.20 14.29 -4.76
N LYS A 177 8.33 14.69 -4.16
CA LYS A 177 9.48 13.82 -3.96
C LYS A 177 9.21 12.72 -2.93
N SER A 178 8.44 13.01 -1.89
CA SER A 178 7.98 12.03 -0.92
C SER A 178 7.08 10.98 -1.58
N ILE A 179 6.15 11.39 -2.44
CA ILE A 179 5.27 10.50 -3.21
C ILE A 179 6.09 9.60 -4.15
N GLY A 180 7.02 10.17 -4.92
CA GLY A 180 7.85 9.40 -5.83
C GLY A 180 8.76 8.39 -5.13
N SER A 181 9.43 8.81 -4.05
CA SER A 181 10.26 7.92 -3.22
C SER A 181 9.43 6.81 -2.58
N SER A 182 8.23 7.15 -2.11
CA SER A 182 7.28 6.19 -1.55
C SER A 182 6.79 5.16 -2.57
N SER A 183 6.55 5.55 -3.81
CA SER A 183 6.16 4.60 -4.88
C SER A 183 7.23 3.53 -5.11
N PHE A 184 8.50 3.91 -5.10
CA PHE A 184 9.61 2.97 -5.28
C PHE A 184 9.78 2.07 -4.04
N CYS A 185 9.83 2.65 -2.85
CA CYS A 185 9.88 1.87 -1.60
C CYS A 185 8.68 0.94 -1.51
N GLY A 186 7.49 1.40 -1.87
CA GLY A 186 6.26 0.63 -1.86
C GLY A 186 6.29 -0.59 -2.76
N ALA A 187 6.90 -0.48 -3.95
CA ALA A 187 7.10 -1.63 -4.84
C ALA A 187 7.99 -2.70 -4.19
N LEU A 188 9.07 -2.29 -3.54
CA LEU A 188 9.98 -3.20 -2.84
C LEU A 188 9.33 -3.83 -1.60
N LEU A 189 8.57 -3.05 -0.83
CA LEU A 189 7.76 -3.56 0.27
C LEU A 189 6.72 -4.57 -0.24
N GLY A 190 6.07 -4.24 -1.36
CA GLY A 190 5.13 -5.14 -2.03
C GLY A 190 5.75 -6.49 -2.34
N LEU A 191 6.97 -6.50 -2.90
CA LEU A 191 7.71 -7.72 -3.19
C LEU A 191 8.00 -8.53 -1.92
N SER A 192 8.49 -7.88 -0.88
CA SER A 192 8.80 -8.51 0.39
C SER A 192 7.55 -9.05 1.09
N GLY A 193 6.47 -8.26 1.12
CA GLY A 193 5.18 -8.68 1.67
C GLY A 193 4.54 -9.82 0.88
N MET A 194 4.54 -9.76 -0.44
CA MET A 194 4.08 -10.84 -1.31
C MET A 194 4.78 -12.15 -0.96
N LEU A 195 6.11 -12.16 -0.91
CA LEU A 195 6.89 -13.35 -0.56
C LEU A 195 6.56 -13.86 0.84
N SER A 196 6.42 -12.98 1.82
CA SER A 196 6.07 -13.33 3.19
C SER A 196 4.70 -14.02 3.28
N PHE A 197 3.67 -13.49 2.62
CA PHE A 197 2.33 -14.06 2.60
C PHE A 197 2.24 -15.33 1.74
N MET A 198 3.07 -15.47 0.71
CA MET A 198 3.22 -16.74 -0.02
C MET A 198 3.76 -17.83 0.91
N VAL A 199 4.84 -17.53 1.65
CA VAL A 199 5.45 -18.50 2.59
C VAL A 199 4.49 -18.83 3.73
N SER A 200 3.83 -17.81 4.32
CA SER A 200 2.91 -17.98 5.45
C SER A 200 1.71 -18.87 5.14
N GLY A 201 1.21 -18.82 3.89
CA GLY A 201 0.07 -19.62 3.43
C GLY A 201 0.46 -20.86 2.60
N TRP A 202 1.76 -21.18 2.50
CA TRP A 202 2.23 -22.26 1.63
C TRP A 202 1.65 -23.61 2.03
N GLY A 203 1.12 -24.34 1.05
CA GLY A 203 0.59 -25.71 1.27
C GLY A 203 -0.73 -25.75 2.05
N ASN A 204 -1.43 -24.64 2.23
CA ASN A 204 -2.73 -24.62 2.90
C ASN A 204 -3.81 -25.24 1.99
N PRO A 205 -4.38 -26.42 2.38
CA PRO A 205 -5.32 -27.15 1.52
C PRO A 205 -6.68 -26.47 1.35
N SER A 206 -6.99 -25.47 2.18
CA SER A 206 -8.26 -24.74 2.12
C SER A 206 -8.22 -23.58 1.12
N MET A 207 -7.08 -23.30 0.48
CA MET A 207 -6.99 -22.25 -0.53
C MET A 207 -7.49 -22.77 -1.87
N PRO A 208 -8.26 -21.96 -2.64
CA PRO A 208 -8.74 -22.35 -3.96
C PRO A 208 -7.59 -22.45 -4.97
N ASP A 209 -7.88 -23.11 -6.09
CA ASP A 209 -6.99 -23.21 -7.23
C ASP A 209 -6.47 -21.82 -7.66
N TYR A 210 -5.28 -21.79 -8.22
CA TYR A 210 -4.56 -20.59 -8.63
C TYR A 210 -4.14 -19.66 -7.47
N SER A 211 -4.03 -20.19 -6.25
CA SER A 211 -3.45 -19.49 -5.10
C SER A 211 -1.98 -19.91 -4.91
N LEU A 212 -1.12 -18.94 -4.63
CA LEU A 212 0.26 -19.15 -4.16
C LEU A 212 0.34 -18.71 -2.70
N GLY A 213 0.21 -19.63 -1.77
CA GLY A 213 -0.02 -19.30 -0.36
C GLY A 213 -1.24 -18.38 -0.23
N TYR A 214 -1.11 -17.27 0.46
CA TYR A 214 -2.18 -16.28 0.58
C TYR A 214 -2.20 -15.24 -0.58
N VAL A 215 -1.71 -15.57 -1.75
CA VAL A 215 -1.77 -14.72 -2.94
C VAL A 215 -2.68 -15.35 -4.00
N TYR A 216 -3.83 -14.73 -4.26
CA TYR A 216 -4.80 -15.21 -5.25
C TYR A 216 -4.52 -14.60 -6.63
N LEU A 217 -3.93 -15.39 -7.53
CA LEU A 217 -3.42 -14.95 -8.83
C LEU A 217 -4.48 -14.32 -9.76
N PRO A 218 -5.72 -14.85 -9.86
CA PRO A 218 -6.72 -14.23 -10.73
C PRO A 218 -7.05 -12.79 -10.34
N ALA A 219 -7.07 -12.47 -9.04
CA ALA A 219 -7.25 -11.09 -8.57
C ALA A 219 -6.03 -10.22 -8.91
N VAL A 220 -4.82 -10.74 -8.73
CA VAL A 220 -3.59 -10.02 -9.10
C VAL A 220 -3.62 -9.65 -10.57
N LEU A 221 -3.89 -10.60 -11.46
CA LEU A 221 -3.92 -10.37 -12.91
C LEU A 221 -5.03 -9.39 -13.31
N GLY A 222 -6.24 -9.55 -12.74
CA GLY A 222 -7.36 -8.64 -13.00
C GLY A 222 -7.04 -7.20 -12.60
N ILE A 223 -6.58 -6.98 -11.36
CA ILE A 223 -6.27 -5.64 -10.86
C ILE A 223 -5.08 -5.04 -11.61
N THR A 224 -4.01 -5.80 -11.83
CA THR A 224 -2.79 -5.28 -12.47
C THR A 224 -2.95 -5.02 -13.95
N GLY A 225 -3.86 -5.70 -14.63
CA GLY A 225 -4.16 -5.50 -16.06
C GLY A 225 -4.48 -4.05 -16.41
N THR A 226 -5.16 -3.33 -15.54
CA THR A 226 -5.49 -1.90 -15.73
C THR A 226 -4.63 -0.99 -14.88
N SER A 227 -4.31 -1.37 -13.62
CA SER A 227 -3.56 -0.51 -12.70
C SER A 227 -2.13 -0.18 -13.18
N PHE A 228 -1.51 -1.07 -13.94
CA PHE A 228 -0.20 -0.81 -14.55
C PHE A 228 -0.20 0.45 -15.43
N PHE A 229 -1.24 0.66 -16.22
CA PHE A 229 -1.36 1.83 -17.09
C PHE A 229 -1.82 3.06 -16.33
N THR A 230 -2.85 2.94 -15.50
CA THR A 230 -3.45 4.07 -14.79
C THR A 230 -2.54 4.64 -13.72
N SER A 231 -1.62 3.84 -13.15
CA SER A 231 -0.64 4.33 -12.17
C SER A 231 0.35 5.33 -12.77
N LYS A 232 0.73 5.17 -14.03
CA LYS A 232 1.56 6.16 -14.77
C LYS A 232 0.82 7.47 -14.98
N LEU A 233 -0.50 7.40 -15.25
CA LEU A 233 -1.35 8.59 -15.37
C LEU A 233 -1.46 9.32 -14.02
N GLY A 234 -1.68 8.59 -12.92
CA GLY A 234 -1.69 9.15 -11.57
C GLY A 234 -0.37 9.82 -11.19
N ALA A 235 0.75 9.17 -11.45
CA ALA A 235 2.09 9.73 -11.21
C ALA A 235 2.34 11.01 -12.03
N THR A 236 1.84 11.08 -13.25
CA THR A 236 1.90 12.29 -14.07
C THR A 236 1.04 13.41 -13.48
N ALA A 237 -0.17 13.08 -13.01
CA ALA A 237 -1.07 14.04 -12.35
C ALA A 237 -0.45 14.62 -11.07
N THR A 238 0.28 13.83 -10.28
CA THR A 238 1.02 14.31 -9.09
C THR A 238 1.93 15.49 -9.42
N SER A 239 2.65 15.41 -10.53
CA SER A 239 3.59 16.48 -10.92
C SER A 239 2.88 17.75 -11.37
N LYS A 240 1.64 17.66 -11.88
CA LYS A 240 0.85 18.79 -12.37
C LYS A 240 0.01 19.46 -11.27
N LEU A 241 -0.42 18.70 -10.26
CA LEU A 241 -1.30 19.20 -9.22
C LEU A 241 -0.57 20.01 -8.14
N PRO A 242 -1.21 21.05 -7.57
CA PRO A 242 -0.69 21.77 -6.42
C PRO A 242 -0.60 20.88 -5.17
N VAL A 243 0.43 21.10 -4.35
CA VAL A 243 0.66 20.34 -3.11
C VAL A 243 -0.55 20.34 -2.14
N PRO A 244 -1.26 21.49 -1.93
CA PRO A 244 -2.46 21.50 -1.09
C PRO A 244 -3.57 20.58 -1.59
N THR A 245 -3.77 20.50 -2.91
CA THR A 245 -4.77 19.60 -3.52
C THR A 245 -4.41 18.15 -3.30
N LEU A 246 -3.13 17.78 -3.44
CA LEU A 246 -2.63 16.42 -3.16
C LEU A 246 -2.87 16.03 -1.70
N LYS A 247 -2.54 16.92 -0.74
CA LYS A 247 -2.77 16.67 0.69
C LYS A 247 -4.26 16.48 1.01
N LYS A 248 -5.12 17.36 0.50
CA LYS A 248 -6.57 17.30 0.73
C LYS A 248 -7.19 16.03 0.11
N GLY A 249 -6.84 15.71 -1.14
CA GLY A 249 -7.31 14.51 -1.81
C GLY A 249 -6.89 13.23 -1.09
N PHE A 250 -5.65 13.17 -0.61
CA PHE A 250 -5.17 12.02 0.16
C PHE A 250 -5.89 11.88 1.51
N ALA A 251 -6.10 13.00 2.23
CA ALA A 251 -6.87 12.99 3.48
C ALA A 251 -8.32 12.53 3.25
N LEU A 252 -8.98 13.01 2.19
CA LEU A 252 -10.34 12.62 1.84
C LEU A 252 -10.44 11.12 1.56
N LEU A 253 -9.49 10.57 0.79
CA LEU A 253 -9.42 9.13 0.52
C LEU A 253 -9.32 8.32 1.81
N LEU A 254 -8.41 8.70 2.71
CA LEU A 254 -8.21 8.00 3.98
C LEU A 254 -9.45 8.07 4.89
N ILE A 255 -10.14 9.21 4.93
CA ILE A 255 -11.38 9.37 5.69
C ILE A 255 -12.48 8.48 5.11
N ALA A 256 -12.64 8.45 3.79
CA ALA A 256 -13.64 7.61 3.14
C ALA A 256 -13.43 6.12 3.46
N ILE A 257 -12.18 5.64 3.42
CA ILE A 257 -11.84 4.26 3.78
C ILE A 257 -12.08 3.99 5.27
N ALA A 258 -11.70 4.94 6.15
CA ALA A 258 -11.91 4.80 7.58
C ALA A 258 -13.40 4.69 7.91
N VAL A 259 -14.25 5.53 7.30
CA VAL A 259 -15.72 5.49 7.50
C VAL A 259 -16.29 4.16 7.02
N ASP A 260 -15.90 3.68 5.82
CA ASP A 260 -16.35 2.38 5.31
C ASP A 260 -16.01 1.22 6.26
N MET A 261 -14.82 1.25 6.86
CA MET A 261 -14.37 0.22 7.80
C MET A 261 -15.06 0.28 9.17
N PHE A 262 -15.59 1.45 9.57
CA PHE A 262 -16.34 1.60 10.83
C PHE A 262 -17.83 1.25 10.69
N MET A 263 -18.37 1.33 9.49
CA MET A 263 -19.78 1.02 9.23
C MET A 263 -20.04 -0.49 9.10
N LYS A 264 -19.02 -1.32 9.25
CA LYS A 264 -19.03 -2.79 9.21
C LYS A 264 -18.74 -3.41 10.55
#